data_956ca3f9b1d6085fba02d787b47a8a95
#
_entry.id   956ca3f9b1d6085fba02d787b47a8a95
#
_cell.length_a   1.000
_cell.length_b   1.000
_cell.length_c   1.000
_cell.angle_alpha   90.00
_cell.angle_beta   90.00
_cell.angle_gamma   90.00
#
_symmetry.space_group_name_H-M   'P 1'
#
loop_
_entity.id
_entity.type
_entity.pdbx_description
1 polymer ?
#
loop_
_entity_poly.entity_id
_entity_poly.type
_entity_poly.pdbx_seq_one_letter_code
_entity_poly.pdbx_strand_id
1 'polypeptide(L)'
;MLFRSPDPLELIDKYGADGVRMGMMLAAPAGNDILFDDALCEQGRNFNNKIWNAFRLVKGWEVADIAQPEYVRLATEWFESMLAKTAAEVADLFGKYRLSEALMAVYKLFWDEFSSWYLEMIKPAYGQPIDKATYEKTLGFFDNLLKLLHPFMPFITEELWQHIYDRKEGESLMVQQLNIPTACNEIIVKEFEVVKEVIGGIR
;
A
#
# COMPACT_ATOMS: atom_id res chain seq x y z
N MET A 1 26.05 17.00 27.28
CA MET A 1 25.60 16.93 25.87
C MET A 1 24.11 17.21 25.89
N LEU A 2 23.66 18.39 25.47
CA LEU A 2 22.23 18.70 25.38
C LEU A 2 21.68 17.89 24.21
N PHE A 3 20.86 16.90 24.50
CA PHE A 3 20.05 16.23 23.49
C PHE A 3 19.07 17.26 22.92
N ARG A 4 19.41 17.86 21.81
CA ARG A 4 18.43 18.64 21.02
C ARG A 4 17.56 17.64 20.27
N SER A 5 16.27 17.64 20.57
CA SER A 5 15.29 17.00 19.68
C SER A 5 15.45 17.59 18.28
N PRO A 6 15.38 16.78 17.21
CA PRO A 6 15.41 17.31 15.86
C PRO A 6 14.27 18.31 15.66
N ASP A 7 14.51 19.35 14.84
CA ASP A 7 13.46 20.31 14.50
C ASP A 7 12.47 19.66 13.53
N PRO A 8 11.18 19.54 13.90
CA PRO A 8 10.17 18.95 13.03
C PRO A 8 10.02 19.65 11.68
N LEU A 9 10.22 20.96 11.60
CA LEU A 9 10.11 21.73 10.36
C LEU A 9 11.26 21.40 9.41
N GLU A 10 12.49 21.29 9.91
CA GLU A 10 13.63 20.85 9.10
C GLU A 10 13.43 19.42 8.56
N LEU A 11 12.85 18.53 9.35
CA LEU A 11 12.54 17.17 8.91
C LEU A 11 11.45 17.15 7.84
N ILE A 12 10.40 17.96 7.99
CA ILE A 12 9.31 18.08 7.01
C ILE A 12 9.83 18.64 5.68
N ASP A 13 10.69 19.64 5.71
CA ASP A 13 11.31 20.20 4.51
C ASP A 13 12.17 19.15 3.77
N LYS A 14 12.85 18.28 4.52
CA LYS A 14 13.75 17.27 3.96
C LYS A 14 13.04 16.01 3.48
N TYR A 15 12.03 15.53 4.22
CA TYR A 15 11.42 14.20 4.01
C TYR A 15 9.93 14.26 3.64
N GLY A 16 9.31 15.44 3.71
CA GLY A 16 7.87 15.61 3.59
C GLY A 16 7.11 15.22 4.85
N ALA A 17 5.92 15.78 5.03
CA ALA A 17 5.12 15.56 6.24
C ALA A 17 4.77 14.07 6.45
N ASP A 18 4.34 13.36 5.42
CA ASP A 18 4.03 11.93 5.51
C ASP A 18 5.26 11.07 5.76
N GLY A 19 6.44 11.46 5.21
CA GLY A 19 7.70 10.77 5.47
C GLY A 19 8.10 10.86 6.94
N VAL A 20 7.98 12.05 7.55
CA VAL A 20 8.25 12.26 8.98
C VAL A 20 7.24 11.51 9.86
N ARG A 21 5.93 11.58 9.54
CA ARG A 21 4.87 10.86 10.27
C ARG A 21 5.13 9.36 10.28
N MET A 22 5.43 8.78 9.12
CA MET A 22 5.77 7.37 9.01
C MET A 22 7.02 7.02 9.81
N GLY A 23 8.09 7.81 9.68
CA GLY A 23 9.34 7.57 10.39
C GLY A 23 9.16 7.57 11.91
N MET A 24 8.43 8.56 12.44
CA MET A 24 8.13 8.64 13.87
C MET A 24 7.26 7.46 14.34
N MET A 25 6.27 7.05 13.54
CA MET A 25 5.41 5.93 13.90
C MET A 25 6.18 4.60 13.91
N LEU A 26 7.10 4.40 12.98
CA LEU A 26 7.97 3.22 12.95
C LEU A 26 8.97 3.19 14.11
N ALA A 27 9.42 4.37 14.57
CA ALA A 27 10.34 4.52 15.71
C ALA A 27 9.65 4.31 17.07
N ALA A 28 8.32 4.23 17.12
CA ALA A 28 7.53 4.19 18.35
C ALA A 28 6.84 2.82 18.56
N PRO A 29 7.60 1.72 18.78
CA PRO A 29 6.98 0.45 19.14
C PRO A 29 6.26 0.53 20.48
N ALA A 30 5.15 -0.18 20.64
CA ALA A 30 4.35 -0.15 21.85
C ALA A 30 5.19 -0.52 23.10
N GLY A 31 5.16 0.35 24.10
CA GLY A 31 5.80 0.10 25.41
C GLY A 31 7.29 0.45 25.50
N ASN A 32 7.90 1.03 24.47
CA ASN A 32 9.31 1.46 24.49
C ASN A 32 9.46 2.96 24.24
N ASP A 33 10.61 3.51 24.62
CA ASP A 33 10.99 4.86 24.27
C ASP A 33 11.22 5.02 22.77
N ILE A 34 10.91 6.18 22.23
CA ILE A 34 11.13 6.51 20.83
C ILE A 34 12.63 6.76 20.61
N LEU A 35 13.27 5.86 19.88
CA LEU A 35 14.62 6.08 19.36
C LEU A 35 14.49 6.71 17.97
N PHE A 36 14.56 8.03 17.91
CA PHE A 36 14.45 8.75 16.65
C PHE A 36 15.67 8.47 15.75
N ASP A 37 15.40 8.08 14.49
CA ASP A 37 16.40 7.89 13.45
C ASP A 37 15.89 8.53 12.15
N ASP A 38 16.69 9.45 11.60
CA ASP A 38 16.42 10.11 10.31
C ASP A 38 16.23 9.11 9.17
N ALA A 39 16.88 7.96 9.23
CA ALA A 39 16.73 6.90 8.21
C ALA A 39 15.29 6.38 8.09
N LEU A 40 14.52 6.39 9.18
CA LEU A 40 13.10 6.01 9.14
C LEU A 40 12.24 7.06 8.43
N CYS A 41 12.58 8.35 8.57
CA CYS A 41 11.92 9.41 7.82
C CYS A 41 12.26 9.31 6.31
N GLU A 42 13.50 8.97 5.98
CA GLU A 42 13.90 8.71 4.60
C GLU A 42 13.18 7.49 4.01
N GLN A 43 13.01 6.42 4.79
CA GLN A 43 12.20 5.26 4.40
C GLN A 43 10.76 5.70 4.10
N GLY A 44 10.17 6.56 4.92
CA GLY A 44 8.83 7.12 4.70
C GLY A 44 8.75 7.93 3.40
N ARG A 45 9.73 8.80 3.12
CA ARG A 45 9.82 9.53 1.85
C ARG A 45 9.93 8.59 0.64
N ASN A 46 10.75 7.56 0.75
CA ASN A 46 10.92 6.58 -0.32
C ASN A 46 9.64 5.78 -0.55
N PHE A 47 8.89 5.52 0.51
CA PHE A 47 7.59 4.88 0.40
C PHE A 47 6.55 5.78 -0.28
N ASN A 48 6.50 7.08 0.03
CA ASN A 48 5.69 8.06 -0.71
C ASN A 48 5.98 8.01 -2.22
N ASN A 49 7.25 8.01 -2.59
CA ASN A 49 7.66 7.92 -3.99
C ASN A 49 7.22 6.60 -4.63
N LYS A 50 7.29 5.49 -3.88
CA LYS A 50 6.83 4.17 -4.37
C LYS A 50 5.32 4.16 -4.62
N ILE A 51 4.53 4.71 -3.70
CA ILE A 51 3.06 4.82 -3.84
C ILE A 51 2.71 5.66 -5.06
N TRP A 52 3.33 6.83 -5.19
CA TRP A 52 3.12 7.73 -6.31
C TRP A 52 3.46 7.08 -7.66
N ASN A 53 4.60 6.40 -7.75
CA ASN A 53 5.02 5.73 -8.97
C ASN A 53 4.12 4.56 -9.34
N ALA A 54 3.67 3.78 -8.36
CA ALA A 54 2.70 2.71 -8.59
C ALA A 54 1.37 3.26 -9.10
N PHE A 55 0.88 4.38 -8.54
CA PHE A 55 -0.32 5.06 -9.03
C PHE A 55 -0.17 5.53 -10.48
N ARG A 56 0.94 6.22 -10.80
CA ARG A 56 1.21 6.68 -12.17
C ARG A 56 1.30 5.52 -13.18
N LEU A 57 1.87 4.40 -12.78
CA LEU A 57 1.94 3.20 -13.60
C LEU A 57 0.54 2.69 -13.94
N VAL A 58 -0.31 2.51 -12.94
CA VAL A 58 -1.67 1.99 -13.12
C VAL A 58 -2.54 2.96 -13.94
N LYS A 59 -2.50 4.25 -13.63
CA LYS A 59 -3.28 5.27 -14.37
C LYS A 59 -2.79 5.50 -15.79
N GLY A 60 -1.58 5.10 -16.11
CA GLY A 60 -1.00 5.22 -17.46
C GLY A 60 -1.32 4.04 -18.39
N TRP A 61 -1.99 2.99 -17.92
CA TRP A 61 -2.36 1.88 -18.78
C TRP A 61 -3.53 2.22 -19.71
N GLU A 62 -3.43 1.79 -20.96
CA GLU A 62 -4.57 1.77 -21.87
C GLU A 62 -5.52 0.64 -21.50
N VAL A 63 -6.83 0.91 -21.48
CA VAL A 63 -7.84 -0.06 -21.07
C VAL A 63 -8.67 -0.47 -22.28
N ALA A 64 -8.86 -1.78 -22.47
CA ALA A 64 -9.71 -2.32 -23.51
C ALA A 64 -10.72 -3.35 -22.98
N ASP A 65 -11.82 -3.50 -23.71
CA ASP A 65 -12.83 -4.53 -23.43
C ASP A 65 -12.41 -5.85 -24.07
N ILE A 66 -11.42 -6.49 -23.44
CA ILE A 66 -10.86 -7.78 -23.83
C ILE A 66 -11.04 -8.80 -22.71
N ALA A 67 -10.96 -10.07 -23.04
CA ALA A 67 -11.07 -11.15 -22.07
C ALA A 67 -9.90 -11.11 -21.06
N GLN A 68 -10.22 -11.24 -19.78
CA GLN A 68 -9.20 -11.34 -18.73
C GLN A 68 -8.43 -12.66 -18.87
N PRO A 69 -7.09 -12.63 -18.94
CA PRO A 69 -6.27 -13.85 -18.95
C PRO A 69 -6.40 -14.61 -17.61
N GLU A 70 -6.38 -15.95 -17.68
CA GLU A 70 -6.55 -16.79 -16.49
C GLU A 70 -5.49 -16.53 -15.41
N TYR A 71 -4.22 -16.36 -15.78
CA TYR A 71 -3.17 -16.06 -14.82
C TYR A 71 -3.36 -14.69 -14.12
N VAL A 72 -3.96 -13.71 -14.82
CA VAL A 72 -4.30 -12.41 -14.26
C VAL A 72 -5.47 -12.53 -13.27
N ARG A 73 -6.46 -13.35 -13.59
CA ARG A 73 -7.57 -13.66 -12.69
C ARG A 73 -7.06 -14.29 -11.38
N LEU A 74 -6.17 -15.27 -11.48
CA LEU A 74 -5.54 -15.91 -10.30
C LEU A 74 -4.70 -14.92 -9.48
N ALA A 75 -3.91 -14.07 -10.12
CA ALA A 75 -3.15 -13.03 -9.44
C ALA A 75 -4.07 -12.05 -8.70
N THR A 76 -5.20 -11.70 -9.29
CA THR A 76 -6.21 -10.82 -8.69
C THR A 76 -6.86 -11.46 -7.46
N GLU A 77 -7.25 -12.73 -7.56
CA GLU A 77 -7.83 -13.50 -6.43
C GLU A 77 -6.83 -13.68 -5.29
N TRP A 78 -5.56 -13.95 -5.62
CA TRP A 78 -4.50 -14.01 -4.64
C TRP A 78 -4.34 -12.69 -3.89
N PHE A 79 -4.22 -11.56 -4.60
CA PHE A 79 -4.01 -10.28 -3.95
C PHE A 79 -5.24 -9.84 -3.13
N GLU A 80 -6.45 -10.13 -3.59
CA GLU A 80 -7.67 -9.90 -2.80
C GLU A 80 -7.63 -10.65 -1.46
N SER A 81 -7.15 -11.90 -1.47
CA SER A 81 -6.98 -12.70 -0.25
C SER A 81 -5.90 -12.14 0.66
N MET A 82 -4.78 -11.66 0.10
CA MET A 82 -3.72 -10.98 0.87
C MET A 82 -4.23 -9.69 1.52
N LEU A 83 -5.00 -8.90 0.78
CA LEU A 83 -5.61 -7.66 1.29
C LEU A 83 -6.58 -7.96 2.44
N ALA A 84 -7.47 -8.96 2.29
CA ALA A 84 -8.41 -9.37 3.33
C ALA A 84 -7.69 -9.82 4.61
N LYS A 85 -6.66 -10.65 4.47
CA LYS A 85 -5.84 -11.15 5.58
C LYS A 85 -5.14 -10.00 6.31
N THR A 86 -4.47 -9.13 5.58
CA THR A 86 -3.75 -7.98 6.18
C THR A 86 -4.71 -6.98 6.82
N ALA A 87 -5.88 -6.73 6.24
CA ALA A 87 -6.87 -5.85 6.85
C ALA A 87 -7.38 -6.39 8.20
N ALA A 88 -7.59 -7.69 8.31
CA ALA A 88 -7.96 -8.32 9.58
C ALA A 88 -6.84 -8.21 10.63
N GLU A 89 -5.58 -8.43 10.23
CA GLU A 89 -4.40 -8.22 11.07
C GLU A 89 -4.29 -6.78 11.56
N VAL A 90 -4.44 -5.81 10.66
CA VAL A 90 -4.42 -4.38 10.98
C VAL A 90 -5.51 -4.03 11.98
N ALA A 91 -6.74 -4.51 11.80
CA ALA A 91 -7.84 -4.28 12.72
C ALA A 91 -7.54 -4.83 14.14
N ASP A 92 -6.96 -6.03 14.24
CA ASP A 92 -6.54 -6.62 15.52
C ASP A 92 -5.43 -5.79 16.18
N LEU A 93 -4.42 -5.36 15.40
CA LEU A 93 -3.31 -4.53 15.89
C LEU A 93 -3.78 -3.15 16.37
N PHE A 94 -4.74 -2.52 15.67
CA PHE A 94 -5.36 -1.28 16.12
C PHE A 94 -6.12 -1.48 17.44
N GLY A 95 -6.87 -2.58 17.57
CA GLY A 95 -7.55 -2.92 18.82
C GLY A 95 -6.60 -3.11 20.01
N LYS A 96 -5.35 -3.46 19.75
CA LYS A 96 -4.27 -3.64 20.73
C LYS A 96 -3.37 -2.40 20.86
N TYR A 97 -3.66 -1.30 20.19
CA TYR A 97 -2.84 -0.07 20.15
C TYR A 97 -1.41 -0.30 19.63
N ARG A 98 -1.19 -1.32 18.82
CA ARG A 98 0.11 -1.67 18.20
C ARG A 98 0.25 -0.99 16.83
N LEU A 99 0.26 0.34 16.83
CA LEU A 99 0.16 1.14 15.60
C LEU A 99 1.38 1.02 14.68
N SER A 100 2.58 0.90 15.25
CA SER A 100 3.82 0.69 14.49
C SER A 100 3.78 -0.60 13.68
N GLU A 101 3.27 -1.68 14.28
CA GLU A 101 3.13 -2.97 13.63
C GLU A 101 2.02 -2.98 12.59
N ALA A 102 0.91 -2.29 12.87
CA ALA A 102 -0.15 -2.09 11.89
C ALA A 102 0.37 -1.36 10.64
N LEU A 103 1.13 -0.27 10.83
CA LEU A 103 1.79 0.43 9.72
C LEU A 103 2.73 -0.49 8.95
N MET A 104 3.54 -1.28 9.64
CA MET A 104 4.48 -2.20 9.01
C MET A 104 3.77 -3.30 8.20
N ALA A 105 2.62 -3.80 8.68
CA ALA A 105 1.80 -4.76 7.93
C ALA A 105 1.30 -4.15 6.62
N VAL A 106 0.76 -2.93 6.65
CA VAL A 106 0.30 -2.22 5.44
C VAL A 106 1.47 -1.88 4.50
N TYR A 107 2.61 -1.45 5.07
CA TYR A 107 3.82 -1.18 4.30
C TYR A 107 4.26 -2.41 3.49
N LYS A 108 4.36 -3.59 4.14
CA LYS A 108 4.72 -4.85 3.48
C LYS A 108 3.69 -5.25 2.42
N LEU A 109 2.40 -5.16 2.73
CA LEU A 109 1.34 -5.44 1.76
C LEU A 109 1.48 -4.57 0.51
N PHE A 110 1.77 -3.28 0.68
CA PHE A 110 1.92 -2.38 -0.46
C PHE A 110 3.24 -2.59 -1.20
N TRP A 111 4.37 -2.60 -0.47
CA TRP A 111 5.69 -2.64 -1.08
C TRP A 111 6.00 -4.00 -1.71
N ASP A 112 5.82 -5.07 -0.91
CA ASP A 112 6.21 -6.41 -1.33
C ASP A 112 5.12 -7.06 -2.19
N GLU A 113 3.88 -7.14 -1.69
CA GLU A 113 2.84 -7.92 -2.35
C GLU A 113 2.19 -7.17 -3.52
N PHE A 114 1.74 -5.93 -3.30
CA PHE A 114 1.06 -5.16 -4.35
C PHE A 114 2.03 -4.72 -5.44
N SER A 115 3.08 -3.98 -5.05
CA SER A 115 3.95 -3.32 -6.02
C SER A 115 4.97 -4.27 -6.65
N SER A 116 5.56 -5.20 -5.87
CA SER A 116 6.64 -6.06 -6.35
C SER A 116 6.15 -7.37 -6.99
N TRP A 117 4.93 -7.83 -6.64
CA TRP A 117 4.36 -9.05 -7.20
C TRP A 117 3.10 -8.77 -8.02
N TYR A 118 2.03 -8.26 -7.40
CA TYR A 118 0.75 -8.13 -8.09
C TYR A 118 0.85 -7.29 -9.36
N LEU A 119 1.36 -6.06 -9.26
CA LEU A 119 1.49 -5.17 -10.42
C LEU A 119 2.40 -5.76 -11.51
N GLU A 120 3.47 -6.47 -11.14
CA GLU A 120 4.36 -7.11 -12.10
C GLU A 120 3.68 -8.26 -12.85
N MET A 121 2.82 -9.03 -12.16
CA MET A 121 2.07 -10.14 -12.78
C MET A 121 0.99 -9.67 -13.75
N ILE A 122 0.32 -8.55 -13.44
CA ILE A 122 -0.83 -8.07 -14.22
C ILE A 122 -0.47 -7.00 -15.26
N LYS A 123 0.72 -6.39 -15.17
CA LYS A 123 1.07 -5.33 -16.11
C LYS A 123 1.00 -5.82 -17.55
N PRO A 124 0.35 -5.06 -18.46
CA PRO A 124 0.29 -5.43 -19.86
C PRO A 124 1.69 -5.40 -20.50
N ALA A 125 1.89 -6.18 -21.55
CA ALA A 125 3.08 -6.07 -22.37
C ALA A 125 3.18 -4.68 -22.99
N TYR A 126 4.40 -4.25 -23.31
CA TYR A 126 4.61 -2.91 -23.85
C TYR A 126 3.74 -2.65 -25.09
N GLY A 127 3.00 -1.53 -25.05
CA GLY A 127 2.08 -1.14 -26.13
C GLY A 127 0.81 -1.97 -26.25
N GLN A 128 0.50 -2.81 -25.25
CA GLN A 128 -0.75 -3.57 -25.19
C GLN A 128 -1.67 -2.99 -24.10
N PRO A 129 -2.99 -3.00 -24.32
CA PRO A 129 -3.94 -2.58 -23.29
C PRO A 129 -4.11 -3.65 -22.22
N ILE A 130 -4.54 -3.23 -21.02
CA ILE A 130 -5.02 -4.11 -19.96
C ILE A 130 -6.53 -4.36 -20.15
N ASP A 131 -7.03 -5.52 -19.75
CA ASP A 131 -8.46 -5.77 -19.71
C ASP A 131 -9.16 -4.91 -18.63
N LYS A 132 -10.38 -4.50 -18.95
CA LYS A 132 -11.16 -3.60 -18.11
C LYS A 132 -11.42 -4.16 -16.70
N ALA A 133 -11.71 -5.47 -16.60
CA ALA A 133 -12.01 -6.09 -15.30
C ALA A 133 -10.81 -6.04 -14.36
N THR A 134 -9.61 -6.34 -14.84
CA THR A 134 -8.38 -6.25 -14.07
C THR A 134 -8.06 -4.80 -13.68
N TYR A 135 -8.23 -3.86 -14.61
CA TYR A 135 -7.99 -2.44 -14.32
C TYR A 135 -8.89 -1.91 -13.21
N GLU A 136 -10.21 -2.14 -13.31
CA GLU A 136 -11.18 -1.69 -12.31
C GLU A 136 -10.92 -2.33 -10.94
N LYS A 137 -10.59 -3.63 -10.92
CA LYS A 137 -10.25 -4.34 -9.68
C LYS A 137 -8.96 -3.79 -9.06
N THR A 138 -7.96 -3.46 -9.87
CA THR A 138 -6.69 -2.86 -9.42
C THR A 138 -6.92 -1.46 -8.81
N LEU A 139 -7.77 -0.64 -9.41
CA LEU A 139 -8.16 0.65 -8.81
C LEU A 139 -8.88 0.45 -7.47
N GLY A 140 -9.76 -0.56 -7.36
CA GLY A 140 -10.40 -0.91 -6.09
C GLY A 140 -9.41 -1.37 -5.01
N PHE A 141 -8.38 -2.12 -5.37
CA PHE A 141 -7.29 -2.46 -4.45
C PHE A 141 -6.51 -1.23 -4.01
N PHE A 142 -6.21 -0.34 -4.97
CA PHE A 142 -5.52 0.91 -4.66
C PHE A 142 -6.32 1.77 -3.68
N ASP A 143 -7.62 1.93 -3.91
CA ASP A 143 -8.56 2.64 -3.02
C ASP A 143 -8.50 2.09 -1.58
N ASN A 144 -8.57 0.76 -1.43
CA ASN A 144 -8.49 0.13 -0.11
C ASN A 144 -7.11 0.27 0.56
N LEU A 145 -6.02 0.17 -0.22
CA LEU A 145 -4.66 0.39 0.29
C LEU A 145 -4.46 1.83 0.77
N LEU A 146 -4.99 2.82 0.05
CA LEU A 146 -4.95 4.21 0.49
C LEU A 146 -5.75 4.43 1.78
N LYS A 147 -6.92 3.78 1.93
CA LYS A 147 -7.72 3.83 3.17
C LYS A 147 -6.96 3.22 4.36
N LEU A 148 -6.26 2.10 4.18
CA LEU A 148 -5.44 1.48 5.22
C LEU A 148 -4.23 2.35 5.61
N LEU A 149 -3.65 3.08 4.66
CA LEU A 149 -2.51 3.97 4.89
C LEU A 149 -2.90 5.33 5.46
N HIS A 150 -4.13 5.79 5.22
CA HIS A 150 -4.56 7.16 5.53
C HIS A 150 -4.33 7.60 6.99
N PRO A 151 -4.55 6.78 8.02
CA PRO A 151 -4.26 7.16 9.39
C PRO A 151 -2.80 7.56 9.64
N PHE A 152 -1.89 7.00 8.87
CA PHE A 152 -0.44 7.19 8.99
C PHE A 152 0.09 8.28 8.07
N MET A 153 -0.38 8.33 6.83
CA MET A 153 0.13 9.14 5.73
C MET A 153 -1.03 9.89 5.02
N PRO A 154 -1.67 10.87 5.72
CA PRO A 154 -2.92 11.46 5.26
C PRO A 154 -2.79 12.31 3.98
N PHE A 155 -1.62 12.93 3.74
CA PHE A 155 -1.51 13.90 2.62
C PHE A 155 -1.42 13.20 1.27
N ILE A 156 -0.49 12.25 1.10
CA ILE A 156 -0.36 11.53 -0.17
C ILE A 156 -1.57 10.65 -0.44
N THR A 157 -2.14 10.03 0.59
CA THR A 157 -3.30 9.16 0.40
C THR A 157 -4.55 9.93 0.01
N GLU A 158 -4.81 11.09 0.58
CA GLU A 158 -5.90 11.97 0.17
C GLU A 158 -5.70 12.44 -1.28
N GLU A 159 -4.50 12.96 -1.60
CA GLU A 159 -4.17 13.44 -2.94
C GLU A 159 -4.43 12.38 -4.01
N LEU A 160 -3.88 11.18 -3.83
CA LEU A 160 -4.06 10.09 -4.80
C LEU A 160 -5.50 9.59 -4.85
N TRP A 161 -6.19 9.55 -3.72
CA TRP A 161 -7.58 9.11 -3.66
C TRP A 161 -8.51 10.01 -4.45
N GLN A 162 -8.26 11.32 -4.44
CA GLN A 162 -9.01 12.28 -5.26
C GLN A 162 -8.85 12.02 -6.76
N HIS A 163 -7.74 11.39 -7.17
CA HIS A 163 -7.42 11.10 -8.57
C HIS A 163 -7.72 9.66 -9.04
N ILE A 164 -8.13 8.77 -8.14
CA ILE A 164 -8.51 7.39 -8.55
C ILE A 164 -9.78 7.42 -9.39
N TYR A 165 -10.80 8.12 -8.90
CA TYR A 165 -12.11 8.28 -9.53
C TYR A 165 -12.51 9.75 -9.55
N ASP A 166 -13.48 10.10 -10.41
CA ASP A 166 -14.10 11.42 -10.35
C ASP A 166 -14.84 11.57 -9.01
N ARG A 167 -14.46 12.58 -8.23
CA ARG A 167 -15.02 12.88 -6.92
C ARG A 167 -15.83 14.16 -6.96
N LYS A 168 -16.83 14.26 -6.10
CA LYS A 168 -17.57 15.52 -5.90
C LYS A 168 -16.76 16.44 -4.98
N GLU A 169 -16.95 17.74 -5.17
CA GLU A 169 -16.36 18.73 -4.28
C GLU A 169 -16.75 18.46 -2.81
N GLY A 170 -15.78 18.44 -1.91
CA GLY A 170 -15.96 18.17 -0.49
C GLY A 170 -15.94 16.69 -0.08
N GLU A 171 -15.83 15.73 -1.03
CA GLU A 171 -15.55 14.34 -0.66
C GLU A 171 -14.10 14.22 -0.16
N SER A 172 -13.90 13.50 0.94
CA SER A 172 -12.58 13.24 1.53
C SER A 172 -12.44 11.79 1.95
N LEU A 173 -11.23 11.26 1.79
CA LEU A 173 -10.85 9.92 2.24
C LEU A 173 -11.02 9.77 3.75
N MET A 174 -10.80 10.85 4.52
CA MET A 174 -10.89 10.86 5.98
C MET A 174 -12.22 10.32 6.53
N VAL A 175 -13.32 10.50 5.80
CA VAL A 175 -14.68 10.08 6.22
C VAL A 175 -15.16 8.82 5.52
N GLN A 176 -14.32 8.19 4.71
CA GLN A 176 -14.68 6.97 3.99
C GLN A 176 -14.59 5.73 4.86
N GLN A 177 -15.54 4.82 4.64
CA GLN A 177 -15.51 3.52 5.30
C GLN A 177 -14.57 2.55 4.58
N LEU A 178 -13.92 1.70 5.36
CA LEU A 178 -13.10 0.61 4.84
C LEU A 178 -14.00 -0.58 4.51
N ASN A 179 -14.15 -0.88 3.23
CA ASN A 179 -14.97 -1.98 2.71
C ASN A 179 -14.08 -3.02 2.05
N ILE A 180 -13.37 -3.80 2.86
CA ILE A 180 -12.53 -4.91 2.38
C ILE A 180 -13.29 -6.22 2.54
N PRO A 181 -13.34 -7.08 1.51
CA PRO A 181 -13.87 -8.42 1.63
C PRO A 181 -13.16 -9.18 2.75
N THR A 182 -13.92 -9.89 3.57
CA THR A 182 -13.37 -10.69 4.69
C THR A 182 -12.99 -12.11 4.24
N ALA A 183 -13.40 -12.53 3.05
CA ALA A 183 -13.11 -13.86 2.52
C ALA A 183 -11.64 -13.93 2.08
N CYS A 184 -10.92 -14.89 2.62
CA CYS A 184 -9.54 -15.20 2.25
C CYS A 184 -9.48 -16.63 1.71
N ASN A 185 -8.99 -16.79 0.49
CA ASN A 185 -8.68 -18.12 -0.07
C ASN A 185 -7.26 -18.53 0.36
N GLU A 186 -7.16 -19.27 1.46
CA GLU A 186 -5.87 -19.72 2.00
C GLU A 186 -5.12 -20.67 1.06
N ILE A 187 -5.83 -21.36 0.17
CA ILE A 187 -5.20 -22.30 -0.77
C ILE A 187 -4.38 -21.49 -1.77
N ILE A 188 -4.98 -20.49 -2.41
CA ILE A 188 -4.28 -19.67 -3.39
C ILE A 188 -3.13 -18.90 -2.76
N VAL A 189 -3.27 -18.44 -1.51
CA VAL A 189 -2.18 -17.77 -0.77
C VAL A 189 -0.99 -18.72 -0.61
N LYS A 190 -1.21 -19.97 -0.19
CA LYS A 190 -0.13 -20.96 -0.03
C LYS A 190 0.51 -21.34 -1.37
N GLU A 191 -0.28 -21.50 -2.43
CA GLU A 191 0.24 -21.80 -3.77
C GLU A 191 1.15 -20.68 -4.28
N PHE A 192 0.76 -19.42 -4.08
CA PHE A 192 1.60 -18.28 -4.46
C PHE A 192 2.89 -18.15 -3.64
N GLU A 193 2.90 -18.54 -2.36
CA GLU A 193 4.14 -18.60 -1.59
C GLU A 193 5.15 -19.57 -2.23
N VAL A 194 4.70 -20.76 -2.66
CA VAL A 194 5.55 -21.71 -3.39
C VAL A 194 6.06 -21.11 -4.70
N VAL A 195 5.20 -20.42 -5.46
CA VAL A 195 5.61 -19.74 -6.70
C VAL A 195 6.69 -18.69 -6.43
N LYS A 196 6.52 -17.87 -5.37
CA LYS A 196 7.51 -16.86 -4.98
C LYS A 196 8.85 -17.50 -4.58
N GLU A 197 8.83 -18.60 -3.83
CA GLU A 197 10.05 -19.33 -3.44
C GLU A 197 10.80 -19.85 -4.67
N VAL A 198 10.09 -20.46 -5.63
CA VAL A 198 10.69 -20.96 -6.88
C VAL A 198 11.31 -19.82 -7.69
N ILE A 199 10.59 -18.70 -7.87
CA ILE A 199 11.10 -17.54 -8.61
C ILE A 199 12.30 -16.92 -7.87
N GLY A 200 12.23 -16.81 -6.55
CA GLY A 200 13.32 -16.30 -5.72
C GLY A 200 14.60 -17.17 -5.80
N GLY A 201 14.43 -18.49 -5.92
CA GLY A 201 15.54 -19.41 -6.08
C GLY A 201 16.20 -19.39 -7.47
N ILE A 202 15.52 -18.84 -8.48
CA ILE A 202 16.04 -18.71 -9.85
C ILE A 202 16.80 -17.38 -10.05
N ARG A 203 16.50 -16.35 -9.27
CA ARG A 203 17.15 -15.03 -9.29
C ARG A 203 18.44 -15.01 -8.49
#